data_368b906b26d94a36cc5c187e6f59ac2e
#
_entry.id   368b906b26d94a36cc5c187e6f59ac2e
#
_cell.length_a   1.000
_cell.length_b   1.000
_cell.length_c   1.000
_cell.angle_alpha   90.00
_cell.angle_beta   90.00
_cell.angle_gamma   90.00
#
_symmetry.space_group_name_H-M   'P 1'
#
loop_
_entity.id
_entity.type
_entity.pdbx_description
1 polymer ?
#
loop_
_entity_poly.entity_id
_entity_poly.type
_entity_poly.pdbx_seq_one_letter_code
_entity_poly.pdbx_strand_id
1 'polypeptide(L)'
;MKNKSNLLRIAFLFIALGIFGAVLAAVNAPKPLKILVFFETKGYYHSSIPVAVAALQKLGKANNMQVDTTSESATFLQPNLDSYHAIVFMSTTGDVFNEGEQAAFKKYINKGGGFVGIHAATDTEYGWPWYNQLVGGYFKSHPNQQEAVINVLDGKHASTKHLPAQWKRFDEWYNFKDMQPGLHILMTIDEKSYEGGEMGASHPMAWYHKFDGGKAFYTELGHTNESYEDPLFLIHILGGIQYAAK
;
A
#
# COMPACT_ATOMS: atom_id res chain seq x y z
N MET A 1 -23.78 14.26 62.41
CA MET A 1 -22.43 14.00 61.83
C MET A 1 -22.34 12.64 61.15
N LYS A 2 -23.40 12.10 60.49
CA LYS A 2 -23.38 10.77 59.84
C LYS A 2 -23.34 10.77 58.28
N ASN A 3 -23.30 11.94 57.61
CA ASN A 3 -23.43 12.00 56.15
C ASN A 3 -22.15 12.27 55.36
N LYS A 4 -21.03 12.62 56.02
CA LYS A 4 -19.77 12.91 55.30
C LYS A 4 -18.96 11.67 54.91
N SER A 5 -19.08 10.56 55.68
CA SER A 5 -18.33 9.33 55.39
C SER A 5 -18.89 8.53 54.18
N ASN A 6 -20.19 8.63 53.91
CA ASN A 6 -20.83 7.91 52.80
C ASN A 6 -20.56 8.60 51.44
N LEU A 7 -20.48 9.94 51.40
CA LEU A 7 -20.12 10.65 50.17
C LEU A 7 -18.69 10.36 49.76
N LEU A 8 -17.74 10.27 50.70
CA LEU A 8 -16.35 9.96 50.40
C LEU A 8 -16.18 8.53 49.84
N ARG A 9 -16.94 7.57 50.41
CA ARG A 9 -16.90 6.17 49.91
C ARG A 9 -17.47 6.01 48.48
N ILE A 10 -18.53 6.76 48.16
CA ILE A 10 -19.12 6.75 46.81
C ILE A 10 -18.18 7.41 45.79
N ALA A 11 -17.53 8.51 46.16
CA ALA A 11 -16.55 9.16 45.27
C ALA A 11 -15.35 8.25 44.96
N PHE A 12 -14.82 7.52 45.95
CA PHE A 12 -13.73 6.55 45.73
C PHE A 12 -14.17 5.36 44.87
N LEU A 13 -15.44 4.91 44.96
CA LEU A 13 -15.96 3.82 44.14
C LEU A 13 -16.07 4.22 42.63
N PHE A 14 -16.51 5.44 42.35
CA PHE A 14 -16.61 5.96 40.99
C PHE A 14 -15.24 6.20 40.34
N ILE A 15 -14.25 6.66 41.13
CA ILE A 15 -12.87 6.85 40.63
C ILE A 15 -12.22 5.49 40.36
N ALA A 16 -12.39 4.49 41.21
CA ALA A 16 -11.87 3.15 41.01
C ALA A 16 -12.51 2.45 39.80
N LEU A 17 -13.83 2.58 39.58
CA LEU A 17 -14.52 2.06 38.41
C LEU A 17 -14.10 2.77 37.12
N GLY A 18 -13.86 4.08 37.15
CA GLY A 18 -13.35 4.86 35.99
C GLY A 18 -11.95 4.45 35.59
N ILE A 19 -11.04 4.25 36.53
CA ILE A 19 -9.67 3.81 36.30
C ILE A 19 -9.64 2.38 35.79
N PHE A 20 -10.46 1.48 36.36
CA PHE A 20 -10.55 0.08 35.94
C PHE A 20 -11.13 -0.06 34.51
N GLY A 21 -12.12 0.75 34.15
CA GLY A 21 -12.68 0.80 32.78
C GLY A 21 -11.68 1.32 31.77
N ALA A 22 -10.88 2.33 32.10
CA ALA A 22 -9.83 2.88 31.23
C ALA A 22 -8.67 1.89 31.02
N VAL A 23 -8.29 1.15 32.05
CA VAL A 23 -7.24 0.11 31.96
C VAL A 23 -7.72 -1.08 31.12
N LEU A 24 -8.97 -1.53 31.25
CA LEU A 24 -9.54 -2.60 30.45
C LEU A 24 -9.68 -2.20 28.95
N ALA A 25 -10.02 -0.94 28.66
CA ALA A 25 -10.07 -0.43 27.30
C ALA A 25 -8.66 -0.39 26.65
N ALA A 26 -7.63 -0.03 27.40
CA ALA A 26 -6.24 -0.03 26.92
C ALA A 26 -5.70 -1.45 26.67
N VAL A 27 -6.11 -2.44 27.44
CA VAL A 27 -5.66 -3.84 27.30
C VAL A 27 -6.27 -4.53 26.06
N ASN A 28 -7.43 -4.05 25.57
CA ASN A 28 -8.15 -4.63 24.43
C ASN A 28 -7.99 -3.84 23.12
N ALA A 29 -7.16 -2.80 23.08
CA ALA A 29 -6.90 -2.09 21.83
C ALA A 29 -6.19 -3.05 20.83
N PRO A 30 -6.68 -3.19 19.60
CA PRO A 30 -6.02 -4.03 18.62
C PRO A 30 -4.61 -3.51 18.35
N LYS A 31 -3.64 -4.43 18.30
CA LYS A 31 -2.25 -4.07 17.99
C LYS A 31 -2.21 -3.36 16.63
N PRO A 32 -1.41 -2.30 16.48
CA PRO A 32 -1.28 -1.62 15.20
C PRO A 32 -0.68 -2.56 14.16
N LEU A 33 -1.15 -2.44 12.91
CA LEU A 33 -0.47 -3.06 11.77
C LEU A 33 0.89 -2.39 11.59
N LYS A 34 1.95 -3.18 11.43
CA LYS A 34 3.29 -2.67 11.10
C LYS A 34 3.50 -2.73 9.60
N ILE A 35 3.80 -1.59 9.00
CA ILE A 35 4.02 -1.41 7.57
C ILE A 35 5.41 -0.83 7.36
N LEU A 36 6.17 -1.42 6.43
CA LEU A 36 7.42 -0.83 5.95
C LEU A 36 7.17 -0.18 4.60
N VAL A 37 7.50 1.10 4.47
CA VAL A 37 7.53 1.81 3.17
C VAL A 37 8.97 1.85 2.68
N PHE A 38 9.23 1.13 1.61
CA PHE A 38 10.52 1.03 0.92
C PHE A 38 10.49 1.85 -0.37
N PHE A 39 11.48 2.73 -0.59
CA PHE A 39 11.51 3.67 -1.71
C PHE A 39 12.93 3.87 -2.31
N GLU A 40 13.76 2.84 -2.30
CA GLU A 40 15.06 2.89 -2.97
C GLU A 40 14.89 2.96 -4.49
N THR A 41 15.71 3.78 -5.15
CA THR A 41 15.73 3.94 -6.61
C THR A 41 17.14 3.78 -7.13
N LYS A 42 17.34 2.91 -8.10
CA LYS A 42 18.59 2.76 -8.86
C LYS A 42 18.43 3.28 -10.30
N GLY A 43 17.17 3.50 -10.74
CA GLY A 43 16.78 4.11 -11.99
C GLY A 43 16.27 5.54 -11.80
N TYR A 44 15.11 5.85 -12.37
CA TYR A 44 14.50 7.17 -12.28
C TYR A 44 14.00 7.46 -10.85
N TYR A 45 14.31 8.65 -10.33
CA TYR A 45 13.81 9.12 -9.02
C TYR A 45 12.56 9.98 -9.21
N HIS A 46 11.43 9.51 -8.68
CA HIS A 46 10.16 10.24 -8.71
C HIS A 46 10.13 11.34 -7.64
N SER A 47 9.91 12.59 -8.06
CA SER A 47 9.84 13.74 -7.14
C SER A 47 8.68 13.65 -6.13
N SER A 48 7.68 12.82 -6.39
CA SER A 48 6.55 12.56 -5.50
C SER A 48 6.88 11.68 -4.29
N ILE A 49 8.01 10.97 -4.28
CA ILE A 49 8.38 10.06 -3.18
C ILE A 49 8.32 10.72 -1.78
N PRO A 50 8.90 11.91 -1.54
CA PRO A 50 8.83 12.53 -0.21
C PRO A 50 7.41 12.85 0.23
N VAL A 51 6.56 13.32 -0.69
CA VAL A 51 5.14 13.65 -0.43
C VAL A 51 4.36 12.37 -0.13
N ALA A 52 4.58 11.32 -0.93
CA ALA A 52 3.98 10.01 -0.76
C ALA A 52 4.31 9.38 0.59
N VAL A 53 5.59 9.38 0.98
CA VAL A 53 6.05 8.85 2.28
C VAL A 53 5.38 9.59 3.43
N ALA A 54 5.34 10.93 3.40
CA ALA A 54 4.67 11.74 4.41
C ALA A 54 3.16 11.45 4.49
N ALA A 55 2.51 11.29 3.32
CA ALA A 55 1.09 10.95 3.25
C ALA A 55 0.80 9.58 3.84
N LEU A 56 1.62 8.55 3.55
CA LEU A 56 1.49 7.21 4.13
C LEU A 56 1.73 7.18 5.64
N GLN A 57 2.68 7.95 6.15
CA GLN A 57 2.88 8.10 7.60
C GLN A 57 1.66 8.73 8.28
N LYS A 58 1.08 9.77 7.68
CA LYS A 58 -0.14 10.43 8.16
C LYS A 58 -1.34 9.47 8.10
N LEU A 59 -1.48 8.73 7.00
CA LEU A 59 -2.52 7.72 6.81
C LEU A 59 -2.41 6.61 7.87
N GLY A 60 -1.19 6.16 8.18
CA GLY A 60 -0.91 5.18 9.22
C GLY A 60 -1.38 5.64 10.59
N LYS A 61 -1.02 6.85 11.01
CA LYS A 61 -1.47 7.43 12.29
C LYS A 61 -3.00 7.48 12.41
N ALA A 62 -3.69 7.81 11.31
CA ALA A 62 -5.15 7.91 11.29
C ALA A 62 -5.85 6.53 11.31
N ASN A 63 -5.15 5.42 11.00
CA ASN A 63 -5.74 4.10 10.78
C ASN A 63 -5.11 2.99 11.64
N ASN A 64 -4.57 3.30 12.81
CA ASN A 64 -3.93 2.36 13.72
C ASN A 64 -2.85 1.50 13.03
N MET A 65 -1.98 2.14 12.25
CA MET A 65 -0.82 1.51 11.62
C MET A 65 0.46 2.20 12.07
N GLN A 66 1.48 1.42 12.42
CA GLN A 66 2.86 1.89 12.56
C GLN A 66 3.52 1.83 11.18
N VAL A 67 3.97 2.96 10.67
CA VAL A 67 4.62 3.07 9.36
C VAL A 67 6.09 3.43 9.56
N ASP A 68 6.96 2.45 9.32
CA ASP A 68 8.41 2.64 9.26
C ASP A 68 8.81 2.87 7.79
N THR A 69 9.90 3.57 7.54
CA THR A 69 10.32 3.97 6.18
C THR A 69 11.80 3.70 5.97
N THR A 70 12.19 3.30 4.76
CA THR A 70 13.59 3.09 4.39
C THR A 70 13.84 3.30 2.89
N SER A 71 15.00 3.87 2.57
CA SER A 71 15.56 3.90 1.20
C SER A 71 16.71 2.92 1.02
N GLU A 72 16.92 2.02 1.99
CA GLU A 72 18.07 1.12 2.04
C GLU A 72 17.60 -0.33 1.95
N SER A 73 17.94 -1.03 0.87
CA SER A 73 17.64 -2.45 0.67
C SER A 73 18.24 -3.36 1.74
N ALA A 74 19.37 -2.97 2.34
CA ALA A 74 19.99 -3.69 3.46
C ALA A 74 19.03 -3.88 4.67
N THR A 75 17.97 -3.08 4.78
CA THR A 75 16.90 -3.26 5.78
C THR A 75 16.24 -4.63 5.68
N PHE A 76 16.19 -5.23 4.48
CA PHE A 76 15.60 -6.56 4.27
C PHE A 76 16.40 -7.70 4.92
N LEU A 77 17.67 -7.49 5.22
CA LEU A 77 18.51 -8.45 5.95
C LEU A 77 18.33 -8.38 7.48
N GLN A 78 17.55 -7.42 7.98
CA GLN A 78 17.36 -7.28 9.43
C GLN A 78 16.43 -8.36 9.99
N PRO A 79 16.71 -8.88 11.20
CA PRO A 79 15.96 -10.00 11.78
C PRO A 79 14.48 -9.69 12.08
N ASN A 80 14.10 -8.40 12.10
CA ASN A 80 12.73 -7.96 12.37
C ASN A 80 11.86 -7.78 11.11
N LEU A 81 12.36 -8.12 9.91
CA LEU A 81 11.59 -8.01 8.66
C LEU A 81 10.25 -8.74 8.76
N ASP A 82 10.25 -9.93 9.35
CA ASP A 82 9.04 -10.76 9.55
C ASP A 82 8.01 -10.10 10.51
N SER A 83 8.35 -9.00 11.19
CA SER A 83 7.41 -8.26 12.04
C SER A 83 6.48 -7.34 11.28
N TYR A 84 6.79 -7.02 10.01
CA TYR A 84 5.93 -6.22 9.16
C TYR A 84 4.81 -7.06 8.57
N HIS A 85 3.58 -6.54 8.60
CA HIS A 85 2.40 -7.19 8.02
C HIS A 85 2.33 -6.97 6.51
N ALA A 86 2.83 -5.83 6.02
CA ALA A 86 3.02 -5.57 4.60
C ALA A 86 4.23 -4.64 4.37
N ILE A 87 4.85 -4.80 3.20
CA ILE A 87 5.91 -3.93 2.68
C ILE A 87 5.35 -3.22 1.44
N VAL A 88 5.45 -1.88 1.45
CA VAL A 88 5.01 -1.01 0.36
C VAL A 88 6.23 -0.59 -0.44
N PHE A 89 6.30 -0.98 -1.70
CA PHE A 89 7.27 -0.49 -2.67
C PHE A 89 6.72 0.80 -3.27
N MET A 90 7.25 1.92 -2.79
CA MET A 90 6.80 3.25 -3.16
C MET A 90 7.68 3.80 -4.26
N SER A 91 7.22 3.69 -5.50
CA SER A 91 7.92 4.19 -6.69
C SER A 91 9.40 3.77 -6.74
N THR A 92 9.69 2.51 -6.35
CA THR A 92 11.02 1.91 -6.51
C THR A 92 11.37 1.75 -7.98
N THR A 93 12.65 1.84 -8.37
CA THR A 93 13.08 1.70 -9.76
C THR A 93 14.45 1.04 -9.86
N GLY A 94 14.64 0.22 -10.89
CA GLY A 94 15.91 -0.47 -11.19
C GLY A 94 16.15 -1.68 -10.28
N ASP A 95 17.33 -2.27 -10.37
CA ASP A 95 17.70 -3.46 -9.57
C ASP A 95 18.19 -3.02 -8.19
N VAL A 96 17.26 -2.96 -7.23
CA VAL A 96 17.50 -2.43 -5.88
C VAL A 96 18.08 -3.48 -4.94
N PHE A 97 17.92 -4.77 -5.22
CA PHE A 97 18.34 -5.87 -4.35
C PHE A 97 19.56 -6.62 -4.86
N ASN A 98 20.45 -7.01 -3.95
CA ASN A 98 21.40 -8.09 -4.18
C ASN A 98 20.75 -9.46 -3.90
N GLU A 99 21.45 -10.56 -4.23
CA GLU A 99 20.92 -11.93 -4.07
C GLU A 99 20.49 -12.26 -2.63
N GLY A 100 21.20 -11.75 -1.62
CA GLY A 100 20.88 -11.95 -0.20
C GLY A 100 19.56 -11.25 0.19
N GLU A 101 19.38 -10.03 -0.28
CA GLU A 101 18.17 -9.22 -0.07
C GLU A 101 16.97 -9.81 -0.82
N GLN A 102 17.17 -10.27 -2.07
CA GLN A 102 16.16 -11.02 -2.82
C GLN A 102 15.71 -12.29 -2.08
N ALA A 103 16.66 -13.07 -1.56
CA ALA A 103 16.36 -14.28 -0.80
C ALA A 103 15.59 -13.96 0.50
N ALA A 104 15.95 -12.89 1.21
CA ALA A 104 15.27 -12.44 2.42
C ALA A 104 13.84 -11.97 2.12
N PHE A 105 13.64 -11.17 1.08
CA PHE A 105 12.32 -10.70 0.68
C PHE A 105 11.43 -11.86 0.21
N LYS A 106 11.95 -12.75 -0.61
CA LYS A 106 11.23 -13.97 -1.00
C LYS A 106 10.78 -14.79 0.21
N LYS A 107 11.67 -14.99 1.19
CA LYS A 107 11.35 -15.70 2.44
C LYS A 107 10.23 -14.99 3.22
N TYR A 108 10.23 -13.66 3.28
CA TYR A 108 9.18 -12.87 3.92
C TYR A 108 7.81 -13.12 3.25
N ILE A 109 7.73 -13.08 1.92
CA ILE A 109 6.50 -13.37 1.17
C ILE A 109 6.05 -14.83 1.40
N ASN A 110 6.97 -15.82 1.35
CA ASN A 110 6.65 -17.22 1.58
C ASN A 110 6.02 -17.50 2.96
N LYS A 111 6.34 -16.68 3.95
CA LYS A 111 5.75 -16.74 5.29
C LYS A 111 4.39 -16.05 5.42
N GLY A 112 3.83 -15.57 4.33
CA GLY A 112 2.54 -14.86 4.31
C GLY A 112 2.65 -13.34 4.39
N GLY A 113 3.85 -12.77 4.22
CA GLY A 113 4.07 -11.33 4.18
C GLY A 113 3.30 -10.66 3.04
N GLY A 114 2.81 -9.44 3.27
CA GLY A 114 2.07 -8.66 2.28
C GLY A 114 2.98 -7.80 1.40
N PHE A 115 2.66 -7.70 0.10
CA PHE A 115 3.30 -6.79 -0.85
C PHE A 115 2.30 -5.75 -1.36
N VAL A 116 2.73 -4.50 -1.42
CA VAL A 116 1.98 -3.41 -2.05
C VAL A 116 2.92 -2.67 -2.99
N GLY A 117 2.66 -2.71 -4.28
CA GLY A 117 3.39 -1.92 -5.27
C GLY A 117 2.61 -0.65 -5.63
N ILE A 118 3.29 0.48 -5.66
CA ILE A 118 2.73 1.77 -6.07
C ILE A 118 3.57 2.33 -7.20
N HIS A 119 2.90 2.71 -8.29
CA HIS A 119 3.45 3.35 -9.48
C HIS A 119 4.68 2.60 -10.02
N ALA A 120 5.89 3.16 -9.92
CA ALA A 120 7.10 2.58 -10.48
C ALA A 120 7.58 1.28 -9.81
N ALA A 121 6.83 0.70 -8.87
CA ALA A 121 7.16 -0.63 -8.37
C ALA A 121 7.22 -1.70 -9.48
N THR A 122 6.59 -1.47 -10.64
CA THR A 122 6.70 -2.33 -11.84
C THR A 122 7.95 -2.03 -12.69
N ASP A 123 8.68 -0.94 -12.41
CA ASP A 123 9.96 -0.56 -13.02
C ASP A 123 11.16 -1.02 -12.16
N THR A 124 11.00 -2.13 -11.47
CA THR A 124 11.93 -2.65 -10.47
C THR A 124 12.27 -4.11 -10.76
N GLU A 125 13.54 -4.52 -10.53
CA GLU A 125 13.99 -5.92 -10.56
C GLU A 125 13.70 -6.67 -11.89
N TYR A 126 14.00 -6.06 -13.01
CA TYR A 126 13.76 -6.67 -14.33
C TYR A 126 14.51 -7.99 -14.56
N GLY A 127 15.65 -8.17 -13.91
CA GLY A 127 16.45 -9.38 -13.95
C GLY A 127 15.90 -10.51 -13.06
N TRP A 128 14.83 -10.28 -12.31
CA TRP A 128 14.32 -11.24 -11.34
C TRP A 128 12.87 -11.70 -11.64
N PRO A 129 12.69 -12.80 -12.41
CA PRO A 129 11.36 -13.26 -12.84
C PRO A 129 10.38 -13.55 -11.71
N TRP A 130 10.88 -13.94 -10.53
CA TRP A 130 10.04 -14.12 -9.34
C TRP A 130 9.36 -12.79 -8.92
N TYR A 131 10.08 -11.66 -9.01
CA TYR A 131 9.51 -10.34 -8.71
C TYR A 131 8.42 -9.94 -9.72
N ASN A 132 8.62 -10.25 -11.01
CA ASN A 132 7.57 -10.04 -12.01
C ASN A 132 6.28 -10.79 -11.66
N GLN A 133 6.41 -12.04 -11.19
CA GLN A 133 5.25 -12.83 -10.75
C GLN A 133 4.60 -12.24 -9.50
N LEU A 134 5.37 -11.65 -8.58
CA LEU A 134 4.85 -10.99 -7.38
C LEU A 134 4.14 -9.69 -7.71
N VAL A 135 4.76 -8.79 -8.49
CA VAL A 135 4.19 -7.46 -8.82
C VAL A 135 3.09 -7.55 -9.88
N GLY A 136 3.13 -8.58 -10.74
CA GLY A 136 2.09 -8.92 -11.73
C GLY A 136 2.35 -8.45 -13.16
N GLY A 137 3.37 -7.65 -13.40
CA GLY A 137 3.79 -7.15 -14.72
C GLY A 137 4.94 -6.19 -14.60
N TYR A 138 5.60 -5.90 -15.71
CA TYR A 138 6.66 -4.89 -15.76
C TYR A 138 6.24 -3.65 -16.52
N PHE A 139 6.75 -2.50 -16.11
CA PHE A 139 6.69 -1.26 -16.86
C PHE A 139 7.32 -1.43 -18.24
N LYS A 140 6.67 -0.88 -19.27
CA LYS A 140 7.15 -0.87 -20.64
C LYS A 140 7.45 0.53 -21.12
N SER A 141 6.48 1.43 -21.03
CA SER A 141 6.52 2.80 -21.52
C SER A 141 5.40 3.63 -20.92
N HIS A 142 5.45 4.93 -21.09
CA HIS A 142 4.35 5.84 -20.79
C HIS A 142 4.32 7.00 -21.80
N PRO A 143 3.15 7.58 -22.12
CA PRO A 143 3.04 8.86 -22.79
C PRO A 143 3.30 10.03 -21.81
N ASN A 144 3.16 11.27 -22.27
CA ASN A 144 3.14 12.42 -21.37
C ASN A 144 1.98 12.31 -20.39
N GLN A 145 2.16 12.88 -19.19
CA GLN A 145 1.11 13.02 -18.17
C GLN A 145 -0.10 13.75 -18.75
N GLN A 146 -1.29 13.22 -18.51
CA GLN A 146 -2.53 13.75 -19.05
C GLN A 146 -3.75 13.26 -18.27
N GLU A 147 -4.92 13.87 -18.51
CA GLU A 147 -6.17 13.36 -17.96
C GLU A 147 -6.62 12.09 -18.69
N ALA A 148 -7.15 11.13 -17.92
CA ALA A 148 -7.81 9.95 -18.47
C ALA A 148 -8.98 9.49 -17.58
N VAL A 149 -9.78 8.56 -18.10
CA VAL A 149 -10.90 7.95 -17.40
C VAL A 149 -10.52 6.54 -16.96
N ILE A 150 -10.58 6.29 -15.67
CA ILE A 150 -10.39 4.98 -15.06
C ILE A 150 -11.77 4.35 -14.83
N ASN A 151 -11.95 3.11 -15.28
CA ASN A 151 -13.15 2.30 -15.04
C ASN A 151 -12.92 1.37 -13.85
N VAL A 152 -13.75 1.46 -12.82
CA VAL A 152 -13.72 0.57 -11.66
C VAL A 152 -14.48 -0.70 -12.00
N LEU A 153 -13.78 -1.85 -12.07
CA LEU A 153 -14.37 -3.15 -12.42
C LEU A 153 -14.88 -3.90 -11.19
N ASP A 154 -14.18 -3.83 -10.06
CA ASP A 154 -14.59 -4.42 -8.79
C ASP A 154 -14.89 -3.33 -7.75
N GLY A 155 -16.15 -2.94 -7.63
CA GLY A 155 -16.64 -2.00 -6.61
C GLY A 155 -16.85 -2.61 -5.21
N LYS A 156 -16.39 -3.84 -4.95
CA LYS A 156 -16.54 -4.51 -3.63
C LYS A 156 -15.21 -4.60 -2.87
N HIS A 157 -14.08 -4.56 -3.58
CA HIS A 157 -12.77 -4.62 -2.93
C HIS A 157 -12.53 -3.40 -2.02
N ALA A 158 -11.79 -3.60 -0.92
CA ALA A 158 -11.54 -2.54 0.07
C ALA A 158 -10.90 -1.28 -0.54
N SER A 159 -10.06 -1.44 -1.58
CA SER A 159 -9.37 -0.34 -2.26
C SER A 159 -10.24 0.42 -3.27
N THR A 160 -11.38 -0.12 -3.68
CA THR A 160 -12.18 0.45 -4.79
C THR A 160 -13.63 0.74 -4.45
N LYS A 161 -14.17 0.16 -3.37
CA LYS A 161 -15.59 0.29 -3.00
C LYS A 161 -16.09 1.72 -2.75
N HIS A 162 -15.19 2.66 -2.52
CA HIS A 162 -15.49 4.07 -2.28
C HIS A 162 -15.36 4.93 -3.54
N LEU A 163 -14.80 4.36 -4.61
CA LEU A 163 -14.58 5.06 -5.87
C LEU A 163 -15.85 5.13 -6.71
N PRO A 164 -16.04 6.17 -7.53
CA PRO A 164 -17.08 6.19 -8.55
C PRO A 164 -16.82 5.11 -9.61
N ALA A 165 -17.85 4.67 -10.32
CA ALA A 165 -17.71 3.66 -11.39
C ALA A 165 -16.75 4.12 -12.51
N GLN A 166 -16.70 5.42 -12.77
CA GLN A 166 -15.72 6.07 -13.63
C GLN A 166 -15.04 7.20 -12.84
N TRP A 167 -13.72 7.17 -12.84
CA TRP A 167 -12.89 8.10 -12.08
C TRP A 167 -11.95 8.84 -13.03
N LYS A 168 -12.24 10.13 -13.29
CA LYS A 168 -11.40 10.98 -14.11
C LYS A 168 -10.23 11.50 -13.29
N ARG A 169 -9.00 11.35 -13.77
CA ARG A 169 -7.77 11.77 -13.10
C ARG A 169 -6.75 12.31 -14.09
N PHE A 170 -5.85 13.12 -13.57
CA PHE A 170 -4.58 13.48 -14.21
C PHE A 170 -3.46 12.71 -13.49
N ASP A 171 -2.70 11.91 -14.25
CA ASP A 171 -1.53 11.18 -13.75
C ASP A 171 -0.61 10.82 -14.93
N GLU A 172 0.39 9.98 -14.70
CA GLU A 172 1.18 9.32 -15.73
C GLU A 172 0.60 7.91 -15.97
N TRP A 173 0.48 7.47 -17.22
CA TRP A 173 -0.22 6.23 -17.58
C TRP A 173 0.75 5.21 -18.14
N TYR A 174 1.04 4.15 -17.38
CA TYR A 174 1.97 3.10 -17.77
C TYR A 174 1.36 2.11 -18.73
N ASN A 175 2.06 1.81 -19.81
CA ASN A 175 1.91 0.58 -20.56
C ASN A 175 2.78 -0.51 -19.93
N PHE A 176 2.28 -1.72 -19.86
CA PHE A 176 2.96 -2.85 -19.22
C PHE A 176 3.43 -3.89 -20.24
N LYS A 177 4.41 -4.69 -19.85
CA LYS A 177 4.89 -5.90 -20.54
C LYS A 177 4.93 -7.07 -19.56
N ASP A 178 5.00 -8.28 -20.07
CA ASP A 178 5.14 -9.52 -19.27
C ASP A 178 4.10 -9.65 -18.16
N MET A 179 2.86 -9.23 -18.48
CA MET A 179 1.73 -9.33 -17.54
C MET A 179 1.47 -10.78 -17.15
N GLN A 180 1.33 -11.03 -15.85
CA GLN A 180 1.09 -12.37 -15.32
C GLN A 180 -0.37 -12.79 -15.47
N PRO A 181 -0.64 -14.08 -15.73
CA PRO A 181 -2.01 -14.59 -15.72
C PRO A 181 -2.60 -14.65 -14.30
N GLY A 182 -3.93 -14.67 -14.19
CA GLY A 182 -4.61 -14.89 -12.90
C GLY A 182 -4.69 -13.69 -11.98
N LEU A 183 -4.31 -12.49 -12.45
CA LEU A 183 -4.49 -11.25 -11.70
C LEU A 183 -5.98 -10.89 -11.59
N HIS A 184 -6.44 -10.50 -10.40
CA HIS A 184 -7.76 -9.92 -10.19
C HIS A 184 -7.69 -8.41 -10.48
N ILE A 185 -8.12 -8.01 -11.67
CA ILE A 185 -8.09 -6.61 -12.10
C ILE A 185 -9.19 -5.82 -11.40
N LEU A 186 -8.79 -4.77 -10.69
CA LEU A 186 -9.68 -3.87 -9.95
C LEU A 186 -10.15 -2.69 -10.78
N MET A 187 -9.24 -2.15 -11.60
CA MET A 187 -9.46 -0.97 -12.42
C MET A 187 -8.76 -1.11 -13.76
N THR A 188 -9.36 -0.55 -14.79
CA THR A 188 -8.77 -0.37 -16.12
C THR A 188 -8.82 1.09 -16.53
N ILE A 189 -7.95 1.52 -17.45
CA ILE A 189 -8.03 2.84 -18.06
C ILE A 189 -8.73 2.73 -19.43
N ASP A 190 -9.55 3.71 -19.76
CA ASP A 190 -10.14 3.84 -21.10
C ASP A 190 -9.15 4.50 -22.05
N GLU A 191 -8.48 3.72 -22.89
CA GLU A 191 -7.51 4.23 -23.86
C GLU A 191 -8.10 5.21 -24.88
N LYS A 192 -9.44 5.30 -25.00
CA LYS A 192 -10.08 6.32 -25.85
C LYS A 192 -10.13 7.69 -25.18
N SER A 193 -9.85 7.77 -23.89
CA SER A 193 -9.90 9.00 -23.10
C SER A 193 -8.56 9.74 -23.03
N TYR A 194 -7.48 9.15 -23.56
CA TYR A 194 -6.13 9.71 -23.56
C TYR A 194 -5.32 9.21 -24.76
N GLU A 195 -4.11 9.75 -24.94
CA GLU A 195 -3.21 9.36 -26.06
C GLU A 195 -2.05 8.50 -25.55
N GLY A 196 -1.62 7.50 -26.33
CA GLY A 196 -0.42 6.70 -26.08
C GLY A 196 -0.66 5.41 -25.32
N GLY A 197 -1.91 4.94 -25.17
CA GLY A 197 -2.23 3.60 -24.69
C GLY A 197 -1.84 2.53 -25.71
N GLU A 198 -1.26 1.42 -25.25
CA GLU A 198 -0.75 0.33 -26.09
C GLU A 198 -1.25 -1.06 -25.67
N MET A 199 -2.22 -1.14 -24.75
CA MET A 199 -2.70 -2.41 -24.21
C MET A 199 -4.17 -2.72 -24.59
N GLY A 200 -4.86 -1.76 -25.25
CA GLY A 200 -6.22 -1.92 -25.76
C GLY A 200 -7.28 -1.89 -24.67
N ALA A 201 -8.42 -2.53 -24.97
CA ALA A 201 -9.63 -2.39 -24.13
C ALA A 201 -9.50 -2.93 -22.69
N SER A 202 -8.50 -3.74 -22.39
CA SER A 202 -8.30 -4.37 -21.07
C SER A 202 -7.06 -3.83 -20.36
N HIS A 203 -6.71 -2.58 -20.55
CA HIS A 203 -5.53 -1.94 -19.97
C HIS A 203 -5.65 -1.83 -18.44
N PRO A 204 -4.95 -2.67 -17.64
CA PRO A 204 -5.11 -2.70 -16.19
C PRO A 204 -4.35 -1.56 -15.52
N MET A 205 -4.95 -0.98 -14.45
CA MET A 205 -4.37 0.10 -13.65
C MET A 205 -4.17 -0.26 -12.18
N ALA A 206 -4.92 -1.25 -11.68
CA ALA A 206 -4.73 -1.81 -10.36
C ALA A 206 -5.20 -3.26 -10.33
N TRP A 207 -4.50 -4.08 -9.55
CA TRP A 207 -4.81 -5.50 -9.38
C TRP A 207 -4.36 -6.03 -8.04
N TYR A 208 -4.83 -7.24 -7.72
CA TYR A 208 -4.38 -8.01 -6.58
C TYR A 208 -4.35 -9.49 -6.90
N HIS A 209 -3.56 -10.25 -6.17
CA HIS A 209 -3.53 -11.70 -6.24
C HIS A 209 -2.86 -12.31 -5.00
N LYS A 210 -2.88 -13.62 -4.91
CA LYS A 210 -2.06 -14.39 -3.96
C LYS A 210 -0.86 -14.95 -4.72
N PHE A 211 0.31 -14.85 -4.13
CA PHE A 211 1.53 -15.35 -4.73
C PHE A 211 2.49 -15.86 -3.66
N ASP A 212 3.02 -17.06 -3.86
CA ASP A 212 4.12 -17.66 -3.09
C ASP A 212 3.94 -17.61 -1.56
N GLY A 213 2.70 -17.79 -1.08
CA GLY A 213 2.33 -17.73 0.35
C GLY A 213 1.79 -16.39 0.81
N GLY A 214 2.13 -15.30 0.15
CA GLY A 214 1.71 -13.94 0.49
C GLY A 214 0.54 -13.41 -0.34
N LYS A 215 0.24 -12.13 -0.14
CA LYS A 215 -0.76 -11.37 -0.89
C LYS A 215 -0.11 -10.15 -1.52
N ALA A 216 -0.38 -9.93 -2.80
CA ALA A 216 0.12 -8.80 -3.55
C ALA A 216 -1.03 -7.89 -4.00
N PHE A 217 -0.84 -6.60 -3.87
CA PHE A 217 -1.67 -5.54 -4.41
C PHE A 217 -0.78 -4.58 -5.18
N TYR A 218 -1.25 -4.10 -6.33
CA TYR A 218 -0.56 -3.09 -7.11
C TYR A 218 -1.54 -2.02 -7.58
N THR A 219 -1.08 -0.77 -7.61
CA THR A 219 -1.72 0.36 -8.28
C THR A 219 -0.71 1.15 -9.07
N GLU A 220 -1.05 1.44 -10.32
CA GLU A 220 -0.20 2.22 -11.23
C GLU A 220 -0.17 3.70 -10.84
N LEU A 221 -1.27 4.22 -10.26
CA LEU A 221 -1.43 5.61 -9.88
C LEU A 221 -0.36 6.09 -8.89
N GLY A 222 -0.07 7.39 -8.90
CA GLY A 222 0.79 8.02 -7.88
C GLY A 222 2.07 8.63 -8.39
N HIS A 223 2.15 8.98 -9.68
CA HIS A 223 3.29 9.73 -10.22
C HIS A 223 3.37 11.15 -9.65
N THR A 224 2.21 11.83 -9.52
CA THR A 224 2.16 13.25 -9.17
C THR A 224 2.07 13.48 -7.66
N ASN A 225 2.51 14.65 -7.19
CA ASN A 225 2.35 15.07 -5.80
C ASN A 225 0.88 15.17 -5.41
N GLU A 226 0.05 15.68 -6.33
CA GLU A 226 -1.39 15.91 -6.16
C GLU A 226 -2.14 14.60 -5.93
N SER A 227 -1.64 13.48 -6.44
CA SER A 227 -2.19 12.15 -6.16
C SER A 227 -2.24 11.87 -4.65
N TYR A 228 -1.23 12.28 -3.89
CA TYR A 228 -1.15 12.06 -2.44
C TYR A 228 -1.91 13.09 -1.59
N GLU A 229 -2.54 14.08 -2.22
CA GLU A 229 -3.48 15.01 -1.62
C GLU A 229 -4.95 14.59 -1.86
N ASP A 230 -5.19 13.68 -2.84
CA ASP A 230 -6.53 13.18 -3.18
C ASP A 230 -7.03 12.15 -2.14
N PRO A 231 -8.11 12.45 -1.39
CA PRO A 231 -8.64 11.51 -0.39
C PRO A 231 -9.09 10.18 -0.98
N LEU A 232 -9.59 10.16 -2.22
CA LEU A 232 -10.02 8.92 -2.87
C LEU A 232 -8.82 8.01 -3.16
N PHE A 233 -7.71 8.58 -3.61
CA PHE A 233 -6.48 7.81 -3.84
C PHE A 233 -5.86 7.31 -2.53
N LEU A 234 -5.85 8.13 -1.47
CA LEU A 234 -5.35 7.70 -0.17
C LEU A 234 -6.18 6.55 0.43
N ILE A 235 -7.51 6.56 0.27
CA ILE A 235 -8.38 5.45 0.69
C ILE A 235 -8.14 4.21 -0.20
N HIS A 236 -7.87 4.40 -1.49
CA HIS A 236 -7.50 3.32 -2.40
C HIS A 236 -6.21 2.61 -1.93
N ILE A 237 -5.15 3.34 -1.63
CA ILE A 237 -3.90 2.79 -1.08
C ILE A 237 -4.16 2.10 0.26
N LEU A 238 -4.91 2.73 1.17
CA LEU A 238 -5.26 2.15 2.47
C LEU A 238 -5.93 0.78 2.31
N GLY A 239 -6.90 0.67 1.39
CA GLY A 239 -7.58 -0.58 1.10
C GLY A 239 -6.65 -1.66 0.56
N GLY A 240 -5.68 -1.30 -0.30
CA GLY A 240 -4.62 -2.17 -0.79
C GLY A 240 -3.71 -2.68 0.32
N ILE A 241 -3.24 -1.78 1.20
CA ILE A 241 -2.44 -2.14 2.37
C ILE A 241 -3.21 -3.08 3.30
N GLN A 242 -4.47 -2.78 3.60
CA GLN A 242 -5.31 -3.62 4.46
C GLN A 242 -5.60 -5.01 3.85
N TYR A 243 -5.67 -5.12 2.54
CA TYR A 243 -5.79 -6.41 1.85
C TYR A 243 -4.49 -7.23 1.98
N ALA A 244 -3.35 -6.61 1.71
CA ALA A 244 -2.05 -7.27 1.74
C ALA A 244 -1.62 -7.68 3.15
N ALA A 245 -1.93 -6.86 4.17
CA ALA A 245 -1.53 -7.07 5.57
C ALA A 245 -2.35 -8.14 6.34
N LYS A 246 -3.36 -8.75 5.71
CA LYS A 246 -4.22 -9.80 6.29
C LYS A 246 -3.72 -11.17 5.87
#